data_6768068284aa5414233b7cc7b282b81b
#
_entry.id   6768068284aa5414233b7cc7b282b81b
#
_cell.length_a   1.000
_cell.length_b   1.000
_cell.length_c   1.000
_cell.angle_alpha   90.00
_cell.angle_beta   90.00
_cell.angle_gamma   90.00
#
_symmetry.space_group_name_H-M   'P 1'
#
loop_
_entity.id
_entity.type
_entity.pdbx_description
1 polymer ?
#
loop_
_entity_poly.entity_id
_entity_poly.type
_entity_poly.pdbx_seq_one_letter_code
_entity_poly.pdbx_strand_id
1 'polypeptide(L)'
;LPLGKKDWELRGTSQFAGGVTDSIYGASTYAYYDSYDGINTGARKSWFFFDDEVVCLGAGVTSSSQSDVQTTVNQCLDNAKWSMDYKDGNGKSQLKLSDNITKTDIRWVRHNGVAYVFPNGGKVTVERKKQTGNWHDINNVEPNRTSTLDVATVAIDHGTRPQNASYAYVIVPENTSDNALDKYAQSNEVSILSNSKKLQAVRRGGLGVWQMVFHEKGKYKDGDIEVKTDRPCALMVRRRADGHVWLHVADPAQKQQTIKVEVKLKGSLKKAKKVKCSFGSTGEKG
;
A
#
# COMPACT_ATOMS: atom_id res chain seq x y z
N LEU A 1 13.89 -12.70 -7.33
CA LEU A 1 14.44 -13.83 -6.55
C LEU A 1 15.94 -13.93 -6.82
N PRO A 2 16.80 -14.02 -5.80
CA PRO A 2 18.22 -14.27 -6.01
C PRO A 2 18.37 -15.66 -6.66
N LEU A 3 18.96 -15.70 -7.83
CA LEU A 3 19.24 -16.95 -8.53
C LEU A 3 20.15 -17.84 -7.67
N GLY A 4 19.86 -19.13 -7.62
CA GLY A 4 20.66 -20.12 -6.89
C GLY A 4 20.40 -20.23 -5.39
N LYS A 5 19.43 -19.50 -4.83
CA LYS A 5 19.00 -19.71 -3.44
C LYS A 5 17.99 -20.84 -3.36
N LYS A 6 18.05 -21.59 -2.26
CA LYS A 6 17.07 -22.66 -1.98
C LYS A 6 15.79 -22.03 -1.40
N ASP A 7 14.63 -22.64 -1.64
CA ASP A 7 13.32 -22.10 -1.22
C ASP A 7 13.24 -21.71 0.26
N TRP A 8 13.88 -22.48 1.15
CA TRP A 8 13.88 -22.17 2.58
C TRP A 8 14.77 -20.97 2.96
N GLU A 9 15.69 -20.56 2.09
CA GLU A 9 16.55 -19.39 2.28
C GLU A 9 15.80 -18.10 1.93
N LEU A 10 14.66 -18.21 1.24
CA LEU A 10 13.82 -17.08 0.81
C LEU A 10 12.72 -16.71 1.81
N ARG A 11 12.75 -17.28 3.02
CA ARG A 11 11.76 -16.99 4.05
C ARG A 11 11.91 -15.56 4.55
N GLY A 12 10.77 -14.86 4.65
CA GLY A 12 10.74 -13.54 5.27
C GLY A 12 11.16 -13.58 6.74
N THR A 13 11.81 -12.51 7.20
CA THR A 13 12.31 -12.39 8.57
C THR A 13 11.34 -11.63 9.49
N SER A 14 10.33 -10.97 8.91
CA SER A 14 9.36 -10.19 9.66
C SER A 14 8.26 -11.06 10.23
N GLN A 15 7.90 -10.77 11.48
CA GLN A 15 6.77 -11.39 12.17
C GLN A 15 5.55 -10.45 12.24
N PHE A 16 5.62 -9.26 11.66
CA PHE A 16 4.52 -8.31 11.61
C PHE A 16 3.92 -8.33 10.20
N ALA A 17 3.01 -9.27 9.98
CA ALA A 17 2.28 -9.44 8.73
C ALA A 17 0.85 -9.91 9.05
N GLY A 18 -0.15 -9.19 8.56
CA GLY A 18 -1.56 -9.49 8.83
C GLY A 18 -2.46 -8.31 8.53
N GLY A 19 -3.65 -8.27 9.11
CA GLY A 19 -4.59 -7.21 8.83
C GLY A 19 -5.78 -7.19 9.76
N VAL A 20 -6.72 -6.29 9.47
CA VAL A 20 -8.00 -6.13 10.15
C VAL A 20 -9.11 -5.99 9.11
N THR A 21 -10.29 -6.57 9.38
CA THR A 21 -11.46 -6.45 8.50
C THR A 21 -12.76 -6.45 9.29
N ASP A 22 -13.80 -5.82 8.73
CA ASP A 22 -15.20 -5.94 9.16
C ASP A 22 -16.04 -6.76 8.17
N SER A 23 -15.40 -7.51 7.27
CA SER A 23 -15.99 -8.29 6.17
C SER A 23 -16.46 -7.44 4.98
N ILE A 24 -16.37 -6.11 5.04
CA ILE A 24 -16.72 -5.18 3.95
C ILE A 24 -15.48 -4.41 3.55
N TYR A 25 -14.80 -3.80 4.52
CA TYR A 25 -13.54 -3.07 4.38
C TYR A 25 -12.43 -3.78 5.13
N GLY A 26 -11.20 -3.41 4.85
CA GLY A 26 -10.08 -3.99 5.55
C GLY A 26 -8.76 -3.25 5.33
N ALA A 27 -7.80 -3.55 6.18
CA ALA A 27 -6.42 -3.15 6.00
C ALA A 27 -5.50 -4.36 6.14
N SER A 28 -4.51 -4.44 5.29
CA SER A 28 -3.43 -5.42 5.37
C SER A 28 -2.10 -4.70 5.55
N THR A 29 -1.17 -5.32 6.25
CA THR A 29 0.14 -4.73 6.51
C THR A 29 1.24 -5.77 6.53
N TYR A 30 2.44 -5.35 6.13
CA TYR A 30 3.64 -6.16 6.15
C TYR A 30 4.86 -5.30 6.48
N ALA A 31 5.56 -5.66 7.56
CA ALA A 31 6.85 -5.06 7.88
C ALA A 31 7.94 -5.80 7.11
N TYR A 32 8.15 -5.41 5.86
CA TYR A 32 9.13 -6.03 4.97
C TYR A 32 10.56 -5.74 5.42
N TYR A 33 11.38 -6.78 5.42
CA TYR A 33 12.84 -6.67 5.55
C TYR A 33 13.51 -7.85 4.85
N ASP A 34 14.51 -7.53 4.05
CA ASP A 34 15.33 -8.49 3.32
C ASP A 34 16.81 -8.21 3.59
N SER A 35 17.49 -9.20 4.12
CA SER A 35 18.92 -9.13 4.44
C SER A 35 19.79 -9.97 3.49
N TYR A 36 19.20 -10.57 2.46
CA TYR A 36 19.95 -11.37 1.51
C TYR A 36 21.01 -10.52 0.80
N ASP A 37 22.15 -11.13 0.55
CA ASP A 37 23.26 -10.53 -0.16
C ASP A 37 23.72 -9.16 0.39
N GLY A 38 23.41 -8.88 1.67
CA GLY A 38 23.77 -7.64 2.35
C GLY A 38 23.03 -6.39 1.86
N ILE A 39 21.96 -6.54 1.07
CA ILE A 39 21.18 -5.40 0.55
C ILE A 39 20.35 -4.68 1.62
N ASN A 40 19.99 -5.37 2.70
CA ASN A 40 19.28 -4.80 3.87
C ASN A 40 18.12 -3.90 3.48
N THR A 41 17.27 -4.36 2.57
CA THR A 41 16.13 -3.59 2.09
C THR A 41 14.93 -3.78 3.02
N GLY A 42 14.36 -2.69 3.48
CA GLY A 42 13.20 -2.72 4.38
C GLY A 42 12.19 -1.63 4.10
N ALA A 43 10.95 -1.89 4.49
CA ALA A 43 9.84 -0.94 4.43
C ALA A 43 8.69 -1.36 5.34
N ARG A 44 7.87 -0.41 5.78
CA ARG A 44 6.53 -0.64 6.30
C ARG A 44 5.55 -0.49 5.15
N LYS A 45 4.82 -1.55 4.81
CA LYS A 45 3.85 -1.57 3.70
C LYS A 45 2.47 -1.81 4.27
N SER A 46 1.47 -1.04 3.82
CA SER A 46 0.07 -1.25 4.19
C SER A 46 -0.83 -0.97 2.99
N TRP A 47 -1.90 -1.75 2.91
CA TRP A 47 -2.95 -1.66 1.90
C TRP A 47 -4.28 -1.48 2.61
N PHE A 48 -5.05 -0.50 2.18
CA PHE A 48 -6.32 -0.13 2.78
C PHE A 48 -7.40 -0.25 1.72
N PHE A 49 -8.34 -1.15 1.96
CA PHE A 49 -9.36 -1.58 1.00
C PHE A 49 -10.68 -0.88 1.30
N PHE A 50 -11.25 -0.27 0.28
CA PHE A 50 -12.54 0.40 0.27
C PHE A 50 -13.40 -0.13 -0.89
N ASP A 51 -14.59 0.49 -1.13
CA ASP A 51 -15.52 0.01 -2.16
C ASP A 51 -14.89 0.01 -3.57
N ASP A 52 -14.29 1.15 -3.95
CA ASP A 52 -13.86 1.41 -5.33
C ASP A 52 -12.35 1.63 -5.45
N GLU A 53 -11.60 1.49 -4.37
CA GLU A 53 -10.17 1.75 -4.37
C GLU A 53 -9.39 0.98 -3.31
N VAL A 54 -8.09 0.84 -3.58
CA VAL A 54 -7.11 0.35 -2.62
C VAL A 54 -6.03 1.40 -2.43
N VAL A 55 -5.88 1.92 -1.22
CA VAL A 55 -4.80 2.85 -0.89
C VAL A 55 -3.57 2.08 -0.46
N CYS A 56 -2.46 2.29 -1.15
CA CYS A 56 -1.19 1.58 -0.93
C CYS A 56 -0.16 2.55 -0.36
N LEU A 57 0.29 2.29 0.86
CA LEU A 57 1.28 3.10 1.56
C LEU A 57 2.57 2.34 1.82
N GLY A 58 3.69 3.01 1.65
CA GLY A 58 4.99 2.54 2.08
C GLY A 58 5.77 3.61 2.81
N ALA A 59 6.42 3.25 3.91
CA ALA A 59 7.22 4.16 4.71
C ALA A 59 8.50 3.50 5.21
N GLY A 60 9.53 4.31 5.40
CA GLY A 60 10.81 3.83 5.87
C GLY A 60 11.52 2.93 4.87
N VAL A 61 11.32 3.18 3.58
CA VAL A 61 12.07 2.47 2.53
C VAL A 61 13.54 2.76 2.70
N THR A 62 14.30 1.73 2.97
CA THR A 62 15.74 1.79 3.25
C THR A 62 16.43 0.63 2.55
N SER A 63 17.60 0.86 2.00
CA SER A 63 18.41 -0.19 1.41
C SER A 63 19.90 0.19 1.46
N SER A 64 20.77 -0.81 1.51
CA SER A 64 22.21 -0.66 1.26
C SER A 64 22.64 -1.08 -0.15
N SER A 65 21.67 -1.47 -1.01
CA SER A 65 21.93 -1.83 -2.40
C SER A 65 22.62 -0.73 -3.19
N GLN A 66 23.53 -1.13 -4.05
CA GLN A 66 24.19 -0.23 -5.03
C GLN A 66 23.29 0.06 -6.25
N SER A 67 22.26 -0.75 -6.44
CA SER A 67 21.26 -0.58 -7.49
C SER A 67 20.11 0.31 -7.03
N ASP A 68 19.39 0.90 -7.97
CA ASP A 68 18.20 1.68 -7.67
C ASP A 68 17.11 0.80 -7.04
N VAL A 69 16.47 1.36 -6.04
CA VAL A 69 15.36 0.72 -5.31
C VAL A 69 14.05 1.28 -5.83
N GLN A 70 13.16 0.40 -6.22
CA GLN A 70 11.87 0.76 -6.80
C GLN A 70 10.71 0.07 -6.08
N THR A 71 9.58 0.75 -6.02
CA THR A 71 8.29 0.13 -5.71
C THR A 71 7.55 -0.09 -7.02
N THR A 72 7.47 -1.35 -7.45
CA THR A 72 6.66 -1.71 -8.61
C THR A 72 5.18 -1.57 -8.25
N VAL A 73 4.50 -0.68 -8.95
CA VAL A 73 3.05 -0.44 -8.82
C VAL A 73 2.29 -1.43 -9.69
N ASN A 74 2.76 -1.63 -10.91
CA ASN A 74 2.27 -2.65 -11.84
C ASN A 74 3.39 -3.11 -12.78
N GLN A 75 3.37 -4.40 -13.11
CA GLN A 75 4.14 -4.98 -14.20
C GLN A 75 3.29 -6.05 -14.87
N CYS A 76 3.02 -5.89 -16.16
CA CYS A 76 2.12 -6.76 -16.90
C CYS A 76 2.49 -6.82 -18.39
N LEU A 77 1.85 -7.73 -19.12
CA LEU A 77 1.93 -7.74 -20.57
C LEU A 77 1.35 -6.45 -21.15
N ASP A 78 2.06 -5.87 -22.10
CA ASP A 78 1.64 -4.64 -22.73
C ASP A 78 0.74 -4.93 -23.95
N ASN A 79 -0.52 -5.18 -23.68
CA ASN A 79 -1.54 -5.56 -24.66
C ASN A 79 -2.73 -4.59 -24.72
N ALA A 80 -2.66 -3.44 -24.04
CA ALA A 80 -3.75 -2.49 -23.95
C ALA A 80 -3.30 -1.04 -24.14
N LYS A 81 -4.28 -0.14 -24.25
CA LYS A 81 -4.02 1.30 -24.34
C LYS A 81 -3.63 1.87 -22.99
N TRP A 82 -2.70 2.80 -23.03
CA TRP A 82 -2.25 3.60 -21.91
C TRP A 82 -2.79 5.01 -21.98
N SER A 83 -3.12 5.59 -20.85
CA SER A 83 -3.27 7.03 -20.68
C SER A 83 -2.68 7.45 -19.35
N MET A 84 -2.22 8.70 -19.31
CA MET A 84 -1.70 9.29 -18.08
C MET A 84 -1.99 10.78 -18.06
N ASP A 85 -1.96 11.33 -16.86
CA ASP A 85 -2.04 12.74 -16.63
C ASP A 85 -0.90 13.18 -15.71
N TYR A 86 -0.29 14.29 -16.04
CA TYR A 86 0.75 14.91 -15.24
C TYR A 86 0.69 16.43 -15.34
N LYS A 87 1.34 17.08 -14.40
CA LYS A 87 1.46 18.53 -14.37
C LYS A 87 2.83 18.91 -14.93
N ASP A 88 2.85 19.59 -16.06
CA ASP A 88 4.07 20.00 -16.77
C ASP A 88 4.57 21.41 -16.41
N GLY A 89 4.01 22.01 -15.37
CA GLY A 89 4.31 23.40 -14.97
C GLY A 89 3.41 24.44 -15.63
N ASN A 90 2.79 24.13 -16.78
CA ASN A 90 1.93 25.05 -17.54
C ASN A 90 0.47 24.62 -17.57
N GLY A 91 0.16 23.44 -17.03
CA GLY A 91 -1.19 22.91 -17.05
C GLY A 91 -1.23 21.39 -16.96
N LYS A 92 -2.38 20.88 -17.34
CA LYS A 92 -2.69 19.47 -17.36
C LYS A 92 -2.43 18.90 -18.75
N SER A 93 -1.68 17.84 -18.83
CA SER A 93 -1.42 17.11 -20.07
C SER A 93 -1.89 15.67 -19.96
N GLN A 94 -2.47 15.18 -21.05
CA GLN A 94 -2.80 13.78 -21.24
C GLN A 94 -1.97 13.22 -22.38
N LEU A 95 -1.29 12.12 -22.14
CA LEU A 95 -0.47 11.46 -23.13
C LEU A 95 -0.96 10.05 -23.41
N LYS A 96 -0.85 9.65 -24.66
CA LYS A 96 -0.85 8.24 -25.04
C LYS A 96 0.58 7.78 -24.97
N LEU A 97 0.82 6.77 -24.17
CA LEU A 97 2.15 6.25 -23.98
C LEU A 97 2.61 5.47 -25.21
N SER A 98 3.79 5.80 -25.72
CA SER A 98 4.49 5.02 -26.77
C SER A 98 5.84 4.49 -26.32
N ASP A 99 6.48 5.15 -25.33
CA ASP A 99 7.84 4.87 -24.89
C ASP A 99 8.02 5.04 -23.38
N ASN A 100 9.29 5.04 -22.91
CA ASN A 100 9.64 5.23 -21.51
C ASN A 100 9.47 6.68 -21.09
N ILE A 101 8.71 6.90 -20.03
CA ILE A 101 8.47 8.22 -19.43
C ILE A 101 8.78 8.15 -17.95
N THR A 102 9.63 9.07 -17.48
CA THR A 102 9.85 9.29 -16.04
C THR A 102 9.51 10.72 -15.70
N LYS A 103 8.60 10.92 -14.74
CA LYS A 103 8.12 12.22 -14.30
C LYS A 103 7.98 12.24 -12.78
N THR A 104 8.07 13.44 -12.20
CA THR A 104 7.89 13.66 -10.76
C THR A 104 6.49 14.14 -10.38
N ASP A 105 5.69 14.50 -11.35
CA ASP A 105 4.38 15.16 -11.22
C ASP A 105 3.24 14.39 -11.88
N ILE A 106 3.43 13.09 -12.11
CA ILE A 106 2.35 12.21 -12.59
C ILE A 106 1.26 12.16 -11.50
N ARG A 107 0.04 12.47 -11.90
CA ARG A 107 -1.14 12.40 -11.03
C ARG A 107 -1.83 11.05 -11.10
N TRP A 108 -1.94 10.49 -12.30
CA TRP A 108 -2.45 9.14 -12.49
C TRP A 108 -1.93 8.52 -13.80
N VAL A 109 -1.90 7.21 -13.79
CA VAL A 109 -1.63 6.36 -14.97
C VAL A 109 -2.76 5.34 -15.07
N ARG A 110 -3.29 5.12 -16.26
CA ARG A 110 -4.29 4.08 -16.53
C ARG A 110 -3.79 3.11 -17.59
N HIS A 111 -3.95 1.83 -17.32
CA HIS A 111 -3.67 0.74 -18.25
C HIS A 111 -4.70 -0.36 -18.06
N ASN A 112 -5.27 -0.84 -19.18
CA ASN A 112 -6.20 -1.96 -19.22
C ASN A 112 -7.35 -1.88 -18.19
N GLY A 113 -7.98 -0.70 -18.10
CA GLY A 113 -9.13 -0.49 -17.20
C GLY A 113 -8.77 -0.27 -15.73
N VAL A 114 -7.51 -0.37 -15.33
CA VAL A 114 -7.05 -0.07 -13.98
C VAL A 114 -6.27 1.24 -13.95
N ALA A 115 -6.58 2.11 -13.01
CA ALA A 115 -5.84 3.35 -12.80
C ALA A 115 -5.03 3.31 -11.51
N TYR A 116 -3.90 4.00 -11.54
CA TYR A 116 -2.98 4.21 -10.43
C TYR A 116 -2.85 5.71 -10.20
N VAL A 117 -3.35 6.19 -9.08
CA VAL A 117 -3.34 7.62 -8.71
C VAL A 117 -2.22 7.86 -7.70
N PHE A 118 -1.47 8.95 -7.85
CA PHE A 118 -0.31 9.30 -7.01
C PHE A 118 -0.59 10.60 -6.24
N PRO A 119 -1.27 10.53 -5.09
CA PRO A 119 -1.75 11.72 -4.38
C PRO A 119 -0.63 12.64 -3.88
N ASN A 120 0.53 12.07 -3.58
CA ASN A 120 1.69 12.82 -3.09
C ASN A 120 2.75 13.07 -4.19
N GLY A 121 2.45 12.69 -5.45
CA GLY A 121 3.46 12.69 -6.50
C GLY A 121 4.55 11.66 -6.23
N GLY A 122 5.75 11.95 -6.69
CA GLY A 122 6.93 11.11 -6.57
C GLY A 122 7.56 10.86 -7.95
N LYS A 123 8.78 10.32 -7.97
CA LYS A 123 9.45 9.98 -9.22
C LYS A 123 8.85 8.67 -9.76
N VAL A 124 7.86 8.80 -10.63
CA VAL A 124 7.15 7.68 -11.26
C VAL A 124 7.72 7.42 -12.64
N THR A 125 8.11 6.18 -12.88
CA THR A 125 8.52 5.68 -14.19
C THR A 125 7.44 4.82 -14.78
N VAL A 126 7.07 5.12 -16.03
CA VAL A 126 6.19 4.29 -16.84
C VAL A 126 7.02 3.82 -18.03
N GLU A 127 7.24 2.53 -18.12
CA GLU A 127 8.11 1.91 -19.10
C GLU A 127 7.35 0.87 -19.92
N ARG A 128 7.57 0.88 -21.20
CA ARG A 128 7.12 -0.12 -22.13
C ARG A 128 8.33 -0.66 -22.90
N LYS A 129 8.62 -1.94 -22.74
CA LYS A 129 9.79 -2.53 -23.42
C LYS A 129 9.60 -4.02 -23.73
N LYS A 130 10.36 -4.50 -24.71
CA LYS A 130 10.57 -5.93 -24.88
C LYS A 130 11.45 -6.45 -23.75
N GLN A 131 10.95 -7.45 -23.03
CA GLN A 131 11.72 -8.20 -22.05
C GLN A 131 11.95 -9.61 -22.58
N THR A 132 13.20 -10.03 -22.50
CA THR A 132 13.60 -11.39 -22.88
C THR A 132 14.06 -12.13 -21.63
N GLY A 133 13.59 -13.34 -21.44
CA GLY A 133 13.92 -14.19 -20.32
C GLY A 133 13.76 -15.65 -20.65
N ASN A 134 14.25 -16.50 -19.75
CA ASN A 134 14.20 -17.93 -19.87
C ASN A 134 13.76 -18.51 -18.52
N TRP A 135 12.68 -19.29 -18.51
CA TRP A 135 12.19 -19.92 -17.30
C TRP A 135 13.18 -20.90 -16.69
N HIS A 136 14.03 -21.52 -17.51
CA HIS A 136 15.07 -22.42 -17.03
C HIS A 136 16.07 -21.73 -16.09
N ASP A 137 16.31 -20.42 -16.25
CA ASP A 137 17.19 -19.63 -15.39
C ASP A 137 16.60 -19.44 -13.97
N ILE A 138 15.27 -19.57 -13.86
CA ILE A 138 14.53 -19.44 -12.59
C ILE A 138 14.24 -20.81 -11.99
N ASN A 139 13.83 -21.76 -12.83
CA ASN A 139 13.48 -23.11 -12.45
C ASN A 139 14.09 -24.10 -13.45
N ASN A 140 15.11 -24.83 -13.04
CA ASN A 140 15.90 -25.72 -13.89
C ASN A 140 15.16 -26.96 -14.42
N VAL A 141 13.94 -27.23 -13.94
CA VAL A 141 13.08 -28.29 -14.50
C VAL A 141 12.29 -27.80 -15.74
N GLU A 142 12.23 -26.48 -15.96
CA GLU A 142 11.58 -25.91 -17.12
C GLU A 142 12.46 -26.07 -18.40
N PRO A 143 11.84 -26.15 -19.57
CA PRO A 143 12.58 -26.18 -20.82
C PRO A 143 13.47 -24.95 -21.00
N ASN A 144 14.70 -25.17 -21.45
CA ASN A 144 15.62 -24.07 -21.81
C ASN A 144 15.18 -23.40 -23.10
N ARG A 145 14.20 -22.50 -22.99
CA ARG A 145 13.61 -21.76 -24.11
C ARG A 145 13.48 -20.27 -23.79
N THR A 146 14.11 -19.45 -24.60
CA THR A 146 13.99 -17.99 -24.53
C THR A 146 12.59 -17.53 -24.97
N SER A 147 11.98 -16.65 -24.19
CA SER A 147 10.72 -15.97 -24.51
C SER A 147 10.95 -14.46 -24.51
N THR A 148 10.36 -13.77 -25.49
CA THR A 148 10.40 -12.31 -25.58
C THR A 148 8.97 -11.78 -25.63
N LEU A 149 8.64 -10.87 -24.71
CA LEU A 149 7.30 -10.31 -24.53
C LEU A 149 7.39 -8.80 -24.43
N ASP A 150 6.34 -8.12 -24.89
CA ASP A 150 6.17 -6.70 -24.61
C ASP A 150 5.62 -6.55 -23.19
N VAL A 151 6.36 -5.85 -22.35
CA VAL A 151 6.05 -5.67 -20.92
C VAL A 151 5.90 -4.19 -20.61
N ALA A 152 4.88 -3.90 -19.84
CA ALA A 152 4.60 -2.58 -19.30
C ALA A 152 4.89 -2.56 -17.80
N THR A 153 5.55 -1.52 -17.33
CA THR A 153 5.88 -1.34 -15.91
C THR A 153 5.52 0.07 -15.46
N VAL A 154 4.90 0.16 -14.29
CA VAL A 154 4.73 1.41 -13.54
C VAL A 154 5.46 1.23 -12.22
N ALA A 155 6.42 2.10 -11.92
CA ALA A 155 7.23 2.01 -10.72
C ALA A 155 7.47 3.38 -10.09
N ILE A 156 7.58 3.42 -8.76
CA ILE A 156 8.04 4.58 -8.00
C ILE A 156 9.51 4.37 -7.67
N ASP A 157 10.35 5.28 -8.12
CA ASP A 157 11.79 5.23 -7.94
C ASP A 157 12.19 5.92 -6.63
N HIS A 158 12.95 5.19 -5.80
CA HIS A 158 13.49 5.68 -4.52
C HIS A 158 14.98 6.04 -4.62
N GLY A 159 15.58 5.86 -5.80
CA GLY A 159 17.01 6.02 -6.02
C GLY A 159 17.86 4.94 -5.38
N THR A 160 19.17 5.16 -5.43
CA THR A 160 20.18 4.27 -4.86
C THR A 160 20.32 4.51 -3.36
N ARG A 161 20.36 3.45 -2.57
CA ARG A 161 20.51 3.51 -1.10
C ARG A 161 19.53 4.46 -0.41
N PRO A 162 18.23 4.35 -0.63
CA PRO A 162 17.27 5.22 0.02
C PRO A 162 17.38 5.09 1.54
N GLN A 163 17.22 6.24 2.22
CA GLN A 163 17.19 6.32 3.66
C GLN A 163 15.86 6.91 4.11
N ASN A 164 14.96 6.04 4.60
CA ASN A 164 13.64 6.45 5.09
C ASN A 164 12.72 7.07 4.00
N ALA A 165 12.81 6.61 2.76
CA ALA A 165 11.89 7.05 1.71
C ALA A 165 10.47 6.53 1.96
N SER A 166 9.50 7.13 1.29
CA SER A 166 8.08 6.76 1.39
C SER A 166 7.40 6.82 0.03
N TYR A 167 6.28 6.13 -0.08
CA TYR A 167 5.43 6.21 -1.26
C TYR A 167 3.95 6.12 -0.88
N ALA A 168 3.11 6.65 -1.75
CA ALA A 168 1.67 6.47 -1.69
C ALA A 168 1.12 6.38 -3.11
N TYR A 169 0.26 5.41 -3.35
CA TYR A 169 -0.54 5.35 -4.56
C TYR A 169 -1.89 4.71 -4.26
N VAL A 170 -2.85 4.97 -5.14
CA VAL A 170 -4.20 4.41 -5.03
C VAL A 170 -4.48 3.61 -6.30
N ILE A 171 -4.91 2.37 -6.14
CA ILE A 171 -5.42 1.54 -7.23
C ILE A 171 -6.91 1.81 -7.34
N VAL A 172 -7.36 2.24 -8.52
CA VAL A 172 -8.77 2.44 -8.86
C VAL A 172 -9.11 1.42 -9.95
N PRO A 173 -9.75 0.30 -9.59
CA PRO A 173 -10.17 -0.71 -10.56
C PRO A 173 -11.35 -0.18 -11.39
N GLU A 174 -11.50 -0.78 -12.56
CA GLU A 174 -12.59 -0.60 -13.52
C GLU A 174 -12.72 0.77 -14.22
N ASN A 175 -13.07 0.70 -15.47
CA ASN A 175 -13.55 1.61 -16.53
C ASN A 175 -13.79 3.09 -16.17
N THR A 176 -13.07 3.63 -15.23
CA THR A 176 -13.11 5.04 -14.85
C THR A 176 -12.60 5.87 -16.03
N SER A 177 -13.39 6.81 -16.53
CA SER A 177 -12.97 7.71 -17.59
C SER A 177 -11.86 8.65 -17.12
N ASP A 178 -11.05 9.15 -18.06
CA ASP A 178 -9.99 10.11 -17.75
C ASP A 178 -10.52 11.32 -16.98
N ASN A 179 -11.70 11.85 -17.34
CA ASN A 179 -12.35 12.95 -16.63
C ASN A 179 -12.75 12.60 -15.18
N ALA A 180 -13.18 11.36 -14.95
CA ALA A 180 -13.51 10.90 -13.60
C ALA A 180 -12.26 10.72 -12.76
N LEU A 181 -11.15 10.19 -13.34
CA LEU A 181 -9.85 10.10 -12.69
C LEU A 181 -9.29 11.47 -12.32
N ASP A 182 -9.48 12.45 -13.19
CA ASP A 182 -9.08 13.82 -12.91
C ASP A 182 -9.81 14.40 -11.69
N LYS A 183 -11.12 14.19 -11.62
CA LYS A 183 -11.92 14.60 -10.47
C LYS A 183 -11.51 13.85 -9.21
N TYR A 184 -11.32 12.54 -9.33
CA TYR A 184 -10.88 11.69 -8.23
C TYR A 184 -9.52 12.14 -7.67
N ALA A 185 -8.52 12.36 -8.54
CA ALA A 185 -7.18 12.80 -8.14
C ALA A 185 -7.16 14.19 -7.47
N GLN A 186 -8.20 14.99 -7.67
CA GLN A 186 -8.39 16.30 -7.03
C GLN A 186 -9.33 16.25 -5.83
N SER A 187 -10.00 15.11 -5.61
CA SER A 187 -10.94 14.96 -4.49
C SER A 187 -10.19 14.77 -3.17
N ASN A 188 -10.85 15.08 -2.07
CA ASN A 188 -10.38 14.80 -0.72
C ASN A 188 -11.11 13.60 -0.08
N GLU A 189 -11.70 12.72 -0.90
CA GLU A 189 -12.48 11.61 -0.38
C GLU A 189 -11.60 10.59 0.35
N VAL A 190 -10.43 10.28 -0.22
CA VAL A 190 -9.37 9.54 0.45
C VAL A 190 -8.38 10.54 1.03
N SER A 191 -8.16 10.46 2.32
CA SER A 191 -7.16 11.27 3.03
C SER A 191 -6.09 10.38 3.64
N ILE A 192 -4.83 10.60 3.27
CA ILE A 192 -3.69 9.96 3.92
C ILE A 192 -3.39 10.74 5.19
N LEU A 193 -3.74 10.17 6.34
CA LEU A 193 -3.61 10.83 7.65
C LEU A 193 -2.18 10.73 8.19
N SER A 194 -1.51 9.63 7.89
CA SER A 194 -0.11 9.38 8.27
C SER A 194 0.51 8.33 7.33
N ASN A 195 1.76 8.54 6.96
CA ASN A 195 2.57 7.54 6.28
C ASN A 195 4.00 7.59 6.83
N SER A 196 4.23 6.91 7.93
CA SER A 196 5.51 6.88 8.63
C SER A 196 5.86 5.46 9.11
N LYS A 197 7.12 5.25 9.53
CA LYS A 197 7.56 3.97 10.15
C LYS A 197 6.72 3.57 11.36
N LYS A 198 6.10 4.53 12.06
CA LYS A 198 5.34 4.30 13.29
C LYS A 198 3.87 4.09 13.05
N LEU A 199 3.31 4.80 12.08
CA LEU A 199 1.89 4.83 11.81
C LEU A 199 1.63 5.02 10.32
N GLN A 200 0.80 4.15 9.76
CA GLN A 200 0.17 4.33 8.46
C GLN A 200 -1.34 4.41 8.68
N ALA A 201 -1.97 5.46 8.19
CA ALA A 201 -3.37 5.73 8.46
C ALA A 201 -4.03 6.45 7.30
N VAL A 202 -5.25 6.03 6.99
CA VAL A 202 -6.09 6.62 5.94
C VAL A 202 -7.51 6.80 6.44
N ARG A 203 -8.23 7.75 5.81
CA ARG A 203 -9.65 7.99 5.99
C ARG A 203 -10.34 8.01 4.64
N ARG A 204 -11.49 7.36 4.55
CA ARG A 204 -12.46 7.52 3.46
C ARG A 204 -13.64 8.32 4.00
N GLY A 205 -13.66 9.61 3.66
CA GLY A 205 -14.59 10.58 4.27
C GLY A 205 -16.06 10.21 4.06
N GLY A 206 -16.48 9.96 2.83
CA GLY A 206 -17.85 9.61 2.48
C GLY A 206 -18.37 8.32 3.13
N LEU A 207 -17.47 7.38 3.44
CA LEU A 207 -17.81 6.11 4.11
C LEU A 207 -17.80 6.20 5.64
N GLY A 208 -17.25 7.27 6.21
CA GLY A 208 -17.04 7.39 7.66
C GLY A 208 -16.08 6.34 8.21
N VAL A 209 -15.06 5.94 7.43
CA VAL A 209 -14.11 4.87 7.77
C VAL A 209 -12.72 5.44 7.96
N TRP A 210 -12.09 5.08 9.08
CA TRP A 210 -10.67 5.28 9.37
C TRP A 210 -10.00 3.92 9.50
N GLN A 211 -8.90 3.71 8.82
CA GLN A 211 -8.08 2.52 8.91
C GLN A 211 -6.66 2.92 9.31
N MET A 212 -6.10 2.28 10.32
CA MET A 212 -4.81 2.64 10.90
C MET A 212 -3.98 1.39 11.22
N VAL A 213 -2.70 1.45 10.89
CA VAL A 213 -1.72 0.44 11.28
C VAL A 213 -0.67 1.11 12.15
N PHE A 214 -0.71 0.81 13.42
CA PHE A 214 0.30 1.21 14.37
C PHE A 214 1.41 0.16 14.40
N HIS A 215 2.59 0.48 13.92
CA HIS A 215 3.76 -0.39 13.96
C HIS A 215 4.46 -0.39 15.32
N GLU A 216 4.12 0.56 16.19
CA GLU A 216 4.51 0.66 17.60
C GLU A 216 3.37 1.26 18.41
N LYS A 217 3.46 1.22 19.76
CA LYS A 217 2.52 1.97 20.61
C LYS A 217 2.50 3.44 20.20
N GLY A 218 1.34 4.07 20.22
CA GLY A 218 1.27 5.46 19.79
C GLY A 218 -0.09 6.11 19.92
N LYS A 219 -0.15 7.30 19.36
CA LYS A 219 -1.34 8.14 19.33
C LYS A 219 -1.44 8.84 17.99
N TYR A 220 -2.65 8.89 17.46
CA TYR A 220 -3.03 9.77 16.36
C TYR A 220 -4.13 10.72 16.84
N LYS A 221 -4.11 11.97 16.39
CA LYS A 221 -5.14 12.94 16.67
C LYS A 221 -5.23 13.95 15.55
N ASP A 222 -6.45 14.20 15.09
CA ASP A 222 -6.83 15.31 14.23
C ASP A 222 -8.11 15.97 14.75
N GLY A 223 -8.77 16.80 13.91
CA GLY A 223 -10.03 17.47 14.25
C GLY A 223 -11.23 16.54 14.44
N ASP A 224 -11.19 15.33 13.88
CA ASP A 224 -12.32 14.41 13.82
C ASP A 224 -12.16 13.19 14.74
N ILE A 225 -10.93 12.69 14.90
CA ILE A 225 -10.66 11.47 15.66
C ILE A 225 -9.41 11.59 16.51
N GLU A 226 -9.44 10.97 17.70
CA GLU A 226 -8.26 10.70 18.51
C GLU A 226 -8.21 9.22 18.81
N VAL A 227 -7.10 8.57 18.44
CA VAL A 227 -6.84 7.13 18.70
C VAL A 227 -5.54 6.99 19.46
N LYS A 228 -5.54 6.18 20.51
CA LYS A 228 -4.34 5.82 21.27
C LYS A 228 -4.29 4.31 21.47
N THR A 229 -3.13 3.74 21.27
CA THR A 229 -2.87 2.32 21.52
C THR A 229 -1.61 2.12 22.36
N ASP A 230 -1.62 1.11 23.22
CA ASP A 230 -0.47 0.74 24.06
C ASP A 230 0.43 -0.30 23.39
N ARG A 231 0.04 -0.83 22.21
CA ARG A 231 0.71 -1.91 21.48
C ARG A 231 0.63 -1.67 19.97
N PRO A 232 1.55 -2.30 19.19
CA PRO A 232 1.38 -2.39 17.73
C PRO A 232 0.06 -3.09 17.39
N CYS A 233 -0.68 -2.57 16.43
CA CYS A 233 -1.94 -3.17 15.98
C CYS A 233 -2.39 -2.62 14.64
N ALA A 234 -3.26 -3.35 13.97
CA ALA A 234 -4.11 -2.84 12.90
C ALA A 234 -5.50 -2.58 13.46
N LEU A 235 -6.08 -1.44 13.16
CA LEU A 235 -7.43 -1.11 13.60
C LEU A 235 -8.24 -0.39 12.52
N MET A 236 -9.55 -0.55 12.61
CA MET A 236 -10.51 0.16 11.79
C MET A 236 -11.60 0.74 12.68
N VAL A 237 -11.90 2.01 12.47
CA VAL A 237 -13.02 2.72 13.09
C VAL A 237 -14.02 3.07 11.99
N ARG A 238 -15.27 2.65 12.15
CA ARG A 238 -16.34 2.94 11.22
C ARG A 238 -17.51 3.62 11.93
N ARG A 239 -17.86 4.83 11.47
CA ARG A 239 -19.07 5.52 11.89
C ARG A 239 -20.18 5.17 10.91
N ARG A 240 -21.27 4.61 11.40
CA ARG A 240 -22.44 4.32 10.60
C ARG A 240 -23.40 5.52 10.56
N ALA A 241 -24.30 5.51 9.58
CA ALA A 241 -25.30 6.55 9.42
C ALA A 241 -26.27 6.64 10.63
N ASP A 242 -26.48 5.53 11.33
CA ASP A 242 -27.28 5.44 12.56
C ASP A 242 -26.58 6.00 13.80
N GLY A 243 -25.34 6.52 13.65
CA GLY A 243 -24.52 7.10 14.72
C GLY A 243 -23.73 6.07 15.53
N HIS A 244 -23.89 4.77 15.27
CA HIS A 244 -23.06 3.75 15.90
C HIS A 244 -21.63 3.80 15.39
N VAL A 245 -20.71 3.52 16.30
CA VAL A 245 -19.27 3.43 15.99
C VAL A 245 -18.80 2.01 16.23
N TRP A 246 -18.23 1.42 15.20
CA TRP A 246 -17.66 0.10 15.26
C TRP A 246 -16.14 0.21 15.28
N LEU A 247 -15.52 -0.56 16.16
CA LEU A 247 -14.08 -0.65 16.29
C LEU A 247 -13.66 -2.11 16.10
N HIS A 248 -12.83 -2.34 15.09
CA HIS A 248 -12.17 -3.61 14.84
C HIS A 248 -10.69 -3.46 15.14
N VAL A 249 -10.09 -4.41 15.86
CA VAL A 249 -8.67 -4.39 16.25
C VAL A 249 -8.10 -5.77 16.03
N ALA A 250 -6.92 -5.84 15.43
CA ALA A 250 -6.17 -7.07 15.22
C ALA A 250 -4.70 -6.90 15.58
N ASP A 251 -4.07 -7.97 15.98
CA ASP A 251 -2.61 -8.07 16.13
C ASP A 251 -2.00 -8.73 14.89
N PRO A 252 -1.38 -7.98 13.96
CA PRO A 252 -0.74 -8.58 12.80
C PRO A 252 0.39 -9.56 13.11
N ALA A 253 0.99 -9.46 14.31
CA ALA A 253 2.05 -10.36 14.74
C ALA A 253 1.53 -11.61 15.49
N GLN A 254 0.24 -11.64 15.86
CA GLN A 254 -0.41 -12.73 16.61
C GLN A 254 0.31 -13.07 17.93
N LYS A 255 0.87 -12.06 18.62
CA LYS A 255 1.66 -12.23 19.85
C LYS A 255 1.03 -11.58 21.09
N GLN A 256 0.06 -10.68 20.89
CA GLN A 256 -0.54 -9.91 21.96
C GLN A 256 -1.76 -10.64 22.54
N GLN A 257 -1.81 -10.81 23.86
CA GLN A 257 -3.01 -11.30 24.54
C GLN A 257 -4.06 -10.19 24.69
N THR A 258 -3.62 -8.95 24.85
CA THR A 258 -4.48 -7.78 25.03
C THR A 258 -3.88 -6.55 24.36
N ILE A 259 -4.72 -5.74 23.75
CA ILE A 259 -4.37 -4.41 23.23
C ILE A 259 -5.37 -3.41 23.82
N LYS A 260 -4.87 -2.34 24.46
CA LYS A 260 -5.72 -1.23 24.89
C LYS A 260 -5.80 -0.20 23.78
N VAL A 261 -7.02 0.07 23.34
CA VAL A 261 -7.30 1.10 22.35
C VAL A 261 -8.29 2.10 22.93
N GLU A 262 -7.94 3.38 22.88
CA GLU A 262 -8.83 4.49 23.23
C GLU A 262 -9.18 5.23 21.94
N VAL A 263 -10.50 5.40 21.69
CA VAL A 263 -11.00 6.12 20.51
C VAL A 263 -11.94 7.22 20.96
N LYS A 264 -11.69 8.44 20.48
CA LYS A 264 -12.60 9.57 20.64
C LYS A 264 -12.94 10.12 19.26
N LEU A 265 -14.21 10.23 18.96
CA LEU A 265 -14.72 10.80 17.71
C LEU A 265 -15.49 12.09 18.01
N LYS A 266 -15.25 13.14 17.23
CA LYS A 266 -16.02 14.38 17.31
C LYS A 266 -17.49 14.13 16.95
N GLY A 267 -18.40 14.62 17.80
CA GLY A 267 -19.84 14.51 17.56
C GLY A 267 -20.44 13.10 17.77
N SER A 268 -19.66 12.14 18.27
CA SER A 268 -20.16 10.82 18.65
C SER A 268 -20.26 10.66 20.16
N LEU A 269 -21.39 10.09 20.59
CA LEU A 269 -21.70 9.54 21.91
C LEU A 269 -21.33 10.36 23.17
N LYS A 270 -22.37 10.68 23.91
CA LYS A 270 -22.26 11.27 25.27
C LYS A 270 -21.61 10.37 26.32
N LYS A 271 -21.30 9.09 26.02
CA LYS A 271 -20.63 8.16 26.96
C LYS A 271 -19.73 7.17 26.19
N ALA A 272 -18.43 7.17 26.46
CA ALA A 272 -17.53 6.10 26.09
C ALA A 272 -17.86 4.83 26.88
N LYS A 273 -18.17 3.72 26.21
CA LYS A 273 -18.21 2.40 26.85
C LYS A 273 -16.81 1.79 26.81
N LYS A 274 -16.36 1.31 27.95
CA LYS A 274 -15.14 0.52 28.05
C LYS A 274 -15.47 -0.89 27.58
N VAL A 275 -15.00 -1.27 26.39
CA VAL A 275 -15.15 -2.63 25.85
C VAL A 275 -13.85 -3.38 26.12
N LYS A 276 -13.94 -4.54 26.72
CA LYS A 276 -12.84 -5.45 26.93
C LYS A 276 -12.95 -6.57 25.90
N CYS A 277 -12.05 -6.57 24.90
CA CYS A 277 -11.94 -7.66 23.94
C CYS A 277 -10.69 -8.49 24.27
N SER A 278 -10.84 -9.79 24.38
CA SER A 278 -9.72 -10.73 24.39
C SER A 278 -9.58 -11.35 23.01
N PHE A 279 -8.37 -11.41 22.49
CA PHE A 279 -8.10 -12.18 21.28
C PHE A 279 -8.13 -13.66 21.67
N GLY A 280 -9.15 -14.40 21.18
CA GLY A 280 -9.18 -15.84 21.31
C GLY A 280 -8.04 -16.42 20.48
N SER A 281 -7.24 -17.29 21.07
CA SER A 281 -6.37 -18.14 20.28
C SER A 281 -7.29 -19.14 19.55
N THR A 282 -7.45 -19.00 18.25
CA THR A 282 -7.91 -20.08 17.39
C THR A 282 -6.75 -21.06 17.22
N GLY A 283 -6.32 -21.67 18.33
CA GLY A 283 -5.41 -22.78 18.30
C GLY A 283 -6.20 -24.03 17.95
N GLU A 284 -6.32 -24.35 16.68
CA GLU A 284 -6.49 -25.72 16.31
C GLU A 284 -5.22 -26.48 16.77
N LYS A 285 -5.39 -27.28 17.79
CA LYS A 285 -4.41 -28.33 18.09
C LYS A 285 -4.52 -29.36 16.98
N GLY A 286 -3.63 -29.29 15.99
CA GLY A 286 -3.32 -30.39 15.11
C GLY A 286 -2.47 -31.42 15.83
#